data_e144024e5e6f2329c8a1f38c8d66f992
#
_entry.id   e144024e5e6f2329c8a1f38c8d66f992
#
_cell.length_a   1.000
_cell.length_b   1.000
_cell.length_c   1.000
_cell.angle_alpha   90.00
_cell.angle_beta   90.00
_cell.angle_gamma   90.00
#
_symmetry.space_group_name_H-M   'P 1'
#
loop_
_entity.id
_entity.type
_entity.pdbx_description
1 polymer ?
#
loop_
_entity_poly.entity_id
_entity_poly.type
_entity_poly.pdbx_seq_one_letter_code
_entity_poly.pdbx_strand_id
1 'polypeptide(L)'
;PSGLQLAYPNILNFEGVKGLENSKWEPRSDHGPLHDQPRYDCTIPYLRMLPGPLDYTPGAMSNATRDQFFGNNNHPMSQGTRVHQMAMYTIFHAPLQMLADSPTMYMKNQPCTDFIAAVPTVWDETVAIDGRMGDYVVMARRKGDTWWVAAMGDWQPRDITIDLSRLHKVGTKAVIFEDGINADREATDYKRTEKTLRPGEKLTVHLAPGGGWTARIVK
;
A
#
# COMPACT_ATOMS: atom_id res chain seq x y z
N PRO A 1 -18.82 4.75 12.20
CA PRO A 1 -19.28 5.10 10.85
C PRO A 1 -20.14 4.04 10.18
N SER A 2 -20.27 2.86 10.77
CA SER A 2 -21.01 1.76 10.17
C SER A 2 -22.51 2.08 9.98
N GLY A 3 -23.03 1.79 8.80
CA GLY A 3 -24.44 1.92 8.48
C GLY A 3 -24.88 3.29 7.94
N LEU A 4 -24.15 4.36 8.18
CA LEU A 4 -24.56 5.69 7.69
C LEU A 4 -24.54 5.78 6.17
N GLN A 5 -23.60 5.17 5.49
CA GLN A 5 -23.53 5.13 4.02
C GLN A 5 -24.68 4.35 3.39
N LEU A 6 -25.38 3.50 4.14
CA LEU A 6 -26.58 2.82 3.66
C LEU A 6 -27.79 3.77 3.59
N ALA A 7 -27.85 4.71 4.53
CA ALA A 7 -28.91 5.73 4.58
C ALA A 7 -28.55 6.98 3.74
N TYR A 8 -27.27 7.29 3.62
CA TYR A 8 -26.76 8.49 2.94
C TYR A 8 -25.71 8.09 1.88
N PRO A 9 -26.14 7.76 0.65
CA PRO A 9 -25.25 7.22 -0.39
C PRO A 9 -24.20 8.23 -0.91
N ASN A 10 -24.30 9.49 -0.54
CA ASN A 10 -23.30 10.53 -0.80
C ASN A 10 -22.10 10.49 0.16
N ILE A 11 -22.15 9.66 1.21
CA ILE A 11 -21.03 9.43 2.11
C ILE A 11 -20.16 8.33 1.48
N LEU A 12 -18.94 8.69 1.05
CA LEU A 12 -18.03 7.78 0.39
C LEU A 12 -17.02 7.14 1.36
N ASN A 13 -16.39 7.95 2.18
CA ASN A 13 -15.35 7.54 3.13
C ASN A 13 -15.67 8.06 4.52
N PHE A 14 -15.06 7.42 5.51
CA PHE A 14 -14.99 7.93 6.87
C PHE A 14 -13.54 7.92 7.34
N GLU A 15 -13.13 8.91 8.08
CA GLU A 15 -11.89 8.88 8.84
C GLU A 15 -11.90 7.75 9.90
N GLY A 16 -11.54 7.99 11.10
CA GLY A 16 -11.45 6.98 12.16
C GLY A 16 -10.21 6.10 12.02
N VAL A 17 -9.19 6.64 11.34
CA VAL A 17 -7.82 6.14 11.26
C VAL A 17 -6.89 7.31 11.57
N LYS A 18 -5.66 7.01 12.00
CA LYS A 18 -4.57 7.96 12.01
C LYS A 18 -4.00 8.01 10.60
N GLY A 19 -4.52 8.93 9.77
CA GLY A 19 -4.10 9.10 8.39
C GLY A 19 -2.64 9.53 8.26
N LEU A 20 -2.07 9.38 7.08
CA LEU A 20 -0.65 9.66 6.85
C LEU A 20 -0.27 11.13 7.10
N GLU A 21 -1.20 12.07 6.96
CA GLU A 21 -0.98 13.49 7.27
C GLU A 21 -0.51 13.71 8.71
N ASN A 22 -0.85 12.82 9.64
CA ASN A 22 -0.40 12.88 11.02
C ASN A 22 1.11 12.65 11.18
N SER A 23 1.78 12.04 10.20
CA SER A 23 3.22 11.83 10.21
C SER A 23 4.03 13.12 10.32
N LYS A 24 3.47 14.24 9.88
CA LYS A 24 4.08 15.58 9.98
C LYS A 24 4.36 16.01 11.41
N TRP A 25 3.55 15.55 12.34
CA TRP A 25 3.59 15.92 13.77
C TRP A 25 4.02 14.76 14.66
N GLU A 26 4.47 13.65 14.07
CA GLU A 26 4.84 12.48 14.84
C GLU A 26 6.08 12.76 15.70
N PRO A 27 5.97 12.64 17.03
CA PRO A 27 7.12 12.79 17.91
C PRO A 27 8.11 11.65 17.70
N ARG A 28 9.39 11.95 17.90
CA ARG A 28 10.49 10.99 17.85
C ARG A 28 11.17 10.90 19.22
N SER A 29 11.51 9.71 19.62
CA SER A 29 12.41 9.43 20.73
C SER A 29 13.81 9.07 20.23
N ASP A 30 14.76 8.87 21.14
CA ASP A 30 16.09 8.34 20.83
C ASP A 30 16.08 6.94 20.20
N HIS A 31 14.92 6.24 20.28
CA HIS A 31 14.71 4.90 19.73
C HIS A 31 13.87 4.89 18.44
N GLY A 32 13.69 6.03 17.79
CA GLY A 32 12.90 6.21 16.58
C GLY A 32 11.52 6.81 16.82
N PRO A 33 10.62 6.76 15.83
CA PRO A 33 9.27 7.31 15.94
C PRO A 33 8.48 6.61 17.04
N LEU A 34 7.65 7.36 17.80
CA LEU A 34 6.79 6.80 18.84
C LEU A 34 5.63 5.98 18.27
N HIS A 35 5.17 6.34 17.08
CA HIS A 35 4.14 5.60 16.36
C HIS A 35 4.75 4.68 15.32
N ASP A 36 4.44 3.40 15.39
CA ASP A 36 4.85 2.39 14.42
C ASP A 36 3.86 2.37 13.27
N GLN A 37 4.08 3.23 12.26
CA GLN A 37 3.16 3.40 11.13
C GLN A 37 3.04 2.11 10.29
N PRO A 38 4.11 1.43 9.85
CA PRO A 38 3.97 0.21 9.04
C PRO A 38 3.19 -0.90 9.75
N ARG A 39 3.39 -1.09 11.05
CA ARG A 39 2.61 -2.04 11.82
C ARG A 39 1.14 -1.63 11.94
N TYR A 40 0.89 -0.33 12.11
CA TYR A 40 -0.47 0.21 12.13
C TYR A 40 -1.16 0.00 10.77
N ASP A 41 -0.46 0.27 9.67
CA ASP A 41 -0.97 0.07 8.32
C ASP A 41 -1.33 -1.40 8.05
N CYS A 42 -0.52 -2.34 8.55
CA CYS A 42 -0.80 -3.77 8.52
C CYS A 42 -1.92 -4.22 9.48
N THR A 43 -2.41 -3.35 10.36
CA THR A 43 -3.53 -3.60 11.28
C THR A 43 -4.86 -3.11 10.71
N ILE A 44 -4.86 -2.00 9.98
CA ILE A 44 -6.06 -1.35 9.43
C ILE A 44 -6.97 -2.31 8.66
N PRO A 45 -6.47 -3.17 7.74
CA PRO A 45 -7.32 -4.06 6.96
C PRO A 45 -8.11 -5.09 7.80
N TYR A 46 -7.61 -5.45 8.95
CA TYR A 46 -8.23 -6.45 9.82
C TYR A 46 -9.26 -5.87 10.80
N LEU A 47 -9.15 -4.58 11.11
CA LEU A 47 -10.00 -3.93 12.11
C LEU A 47 -10.80 -2.78 11.50
N ARG A 48 -10.12 -1.74 11.02
CA ARG A 48 -10.79 -0.50 10.59
C ARG A 48 -11.60 -0.66 9.31
N MET A 49 -11.19 -1.54 8.40
CA MET A 49 -11.92 -1.78 7.16
C MET A 49 -13.21 -2.61 7.35
N LEU A 50 -13.40 -3.27 8.49
CA LEU A 50 -14.62 -4.05 8.76
C LEU A 50 -15.90 -3.20 8.73
N PRO A 51 -15.96 -1.98 9.30
CA PRO A 51 -17.14 -1.14 9.26
C PRO A 51 -17.32 -0.38 7.93
N GLY A 52 -16.41 -0.49 6.97
CA GLY A 52 -16.53 0.13 5.65
C GLY A 52 -15.33 0.97 5.21
N PRO A 53 -15.49 1.77 4.15
CA PRO A 53 -14.42 2.54 3.56
C PRO A 53 -13.74 3.50 4.54
N LEU A 54 -12.47 3.76 4.30
CA LEU A 54 -11.65 4.63 5.14
C LEU A 54 -11.05 5.79 4.33
N ASP A 55 -10.70 6.87 5.04
CA ASP A 55 -9.95 8.00 4.52
C ASP A 55 -8.58 8.05 5.19
N TYR A 56 -7.53 7.70 4.43
CA TYR A 56 -6.19 7.50 4.99
C TYR A 56 -5.14 8.47 4.46
N THR A 57 -5.28 8.99 3.26
CA THR A 57 -4.27 9.82 2.57
C THR A 57 -2.95 9.09 2.28
N PRO A 58 -2.94 7.98 1.50
CA PRO A 58 -1.72 7.24 1.14
C PRO A 58 -0.89 7.93 0.06
N GLY A 59 0.27 7.35 -0.28
CA GLY A 59 1.01 7.68 -1.49
C GLY A 59 2.11 8.70 -1.33
N ALA A 60 2.67 8.87 -0.14
CA ALA A 60 3.85 9.71 0.02
C ALA A 60 5.01 9.23 -0.88
N MET A 61 5.66 10.18 -1.56
CA MET A 61 6.85 9.95 -2.39
C MET A 61 8.14 10.29 -1.63
N SER A 62 8.02 10.97 -0.49
CA SER A 62 9.09 11.15 0.48
C SER A 62 8.96 10.07 1.56
N ASN A 63 9.88 9.12 1.56
CA ASN A 63 9.80 7.91 2.38
C ASN A 63 11.05 7.77 3.25
N ALA A 64 10.93 7.24 4.44
CA ALA A 64 12.04 7.10 5.37
C ALA A 64 12.06 5.71 6.04
N THR A 65 13.26 5.20 6.26
CA THR A 65 13.47 4.06 7.14
C THR A 65 13.17 4.45 8.57
N ARG A 66 13.08 3.47 9.47
CA ARG A 66 12.78 3.73 10.88
C ARG A 66 13.75 4.72 11.53
N ASP A 67 15.02 4.61 11.18
CA ASP A 67 16.08 5.44 11.76
C ASP A 67 16.17 6.84 11.13
N GLN A 68 15.75 6.97 9.89
CA GLN A 68 15.78 8.24 9.15
C GLN A 68 14.52 9.08 9.35
N PHE A 69 13.42 8.45 9.78
CA PHE A 69 12.14 9.16 9.93
C PHE A 69 12.20 10.20 11.05
N PHE A 70 11.65 11.36 10.77
CA PHE A 70 11.32 12.37 11.78
C PHE A 70 10.09 13.17 11.33
N GLY A 71 9.22 13.50 12.28
CA GLY A 71 8.05 14.34 12.03
C GLY A 71 8.49 15.74 11.63
N ASN A 72 8.07 16.22 10.48
CA ASN A 72 8.43 17.54 9.96
C ASN A 72 7.29 18.12 9.11
N ASN A 73 6.76 19.26 9.54
CA ASN A 73 5.64 19.88 8.83
C ASN A 73 6.05 20.50 7.48
N ASN A 74 7.31 20.93 7.33
CA ASN A 74 7.81 21.59 6.11
C ASN A 74 8.29 20.58 5.06
N HIS A 75 8.74 19.41 5.51
CA HIS A 75 9.22 18.30 4.66
C HIS A 75 8.62 17.00 5.15
N PRO A 76 7.31 16.80 4.99
CA PRO A 76 6.65 15.59 5.48
C PRO A 76 7.17 14.36 4.75
N MET A 77 7.24 13.25 5.48
CA MET A 77 7.65 11.95 4.96
C MET A 77 6.83 10.83 5.61
N SER A 78 6.73 9.70 4.91
CA SER A 78 6.16 8.49 5.49
C SER A 78 7.22 7.63 6.15
N GLN A 79 6.81 6.81 7.11
CA GLN A 79 7.58 5.67 7.57
C GLN A 79 7.40 4.50 6.58
N GLY A 80 8.46 3.73 6.35
CA GLY A 80 8.45 2.59 5.42
C GLY A 80 8.76 2.97 3.98
N THR A 81 8.73 1.97 3.09
CA THR A 81 9.19 2.13 1.71
C THR A 81 8.17 2.83 0.82
N ARG A 82 8.64 3.31 -0.34
CA ARG A 82 7.76 3.85 -1.38
C ARG A 82 6.76 2.82 -1.86
N VAL A 83 7.18 1.57 -2.02
CA VAL A 83 6.28 0.52 -2.53
C VAL A 83 5.23 0.13 -1.48
N HIS A 84 5.52 0.27 -0.19
CA HIS A 84 4.51 0.17 0.87
C HIS A 84 3.38 1.19 0.65
N GLN A 85 3.73 2.44 0.38
CA GLN A 85 2.75 3.49 0.07
C GLN A 85 1.93 3.19 -1.19
N MET A 86 2.56 2.65 -2.23
CA MET A 86 1.88 2.25 -3.47
C MET A 86 0.93 1.06 -3.24
N ALA A 87 1.32 0.10 -2.41
CA ALA A 87 0.51 -1.09 -2.08
C ALA A 87 -0.82 -0.72 -1.39
N MET A 88 -0.84 0.35 -0.60
CA MET A 88 -2.04 0.82 0.10
C MET A 88 -3.22 1.09 -0.83
N TYR A 89 -2.98 1.57 -2.05
CA TYR A 89 -4.05 1.86 -3.01
C TYR A 89 -4.82 0.62 -3.45
N THR A 90 -4.18 -0.54 -3.40
CA THR A 90 -4.86 -1.81 -3.65
C THR A 90 -5.45 -2.39 -2.36
N ILE A 91 -4.74 -2.26 -1.23
CA ILE A 91 -5.13 -2.90 0.03
C ILE A 91 -6.25 -2.13 0.73
N PHE A 92 -6.14 -0.80 0.84
CA PHE A 92 -7.14 0.00 1.54
C PHE A 92 -8.40 0.19 0.71
N HIS A 93 -9.54 0.05 1.36
CA HIS A 93 -10.85 0.28 0.74
C HIS A 93 -11.23 1.75 0.90
N ALA A 94 -11.09 2.51 -0.17
CA ALA A 94 -11.45 3.92 -0.21
C ALA A 94 -11.98 4.28 -1.61
N PRO A 95 -13.31 4.44 -1.80
CA PRO A 95 -13.89 4.89 -3.07
C PRO A 95 -13.44 6.28 -3.50
N LEU A 96 -13.05 7.13 -2.56
CA LEU A 96 -12.37 8.39 -2.81
C LEU A 96 -10.95 8.28 -2.27
N GLN A 97 -9.98 7.98 -3.14
CA GLN A 97 -8.57 7.90 -2.79
C GLN A 97 -7.92 9.28 -2.82
N MET A 98 -7.17 9.58 -1.78
CA MET A 98 -6.40 10.81 -1.65
C MET A 98 -4.94 10.60 -2.04
N LEU A 99 -4.22 11.70 -2.27
CA LEU A 99 -2.79 11.73 -2.57
C LEU A 99 -2.08 12.55 -1.48
N ALA A 100 -1.17 11.93 -0.75
CA ALA A 100 -0.53 12.54 0.42
C ALA A 100 0.54 13.59 0.08
N ASP A 101 1.13 13.52 -1.10
CA ASP A 101 2.30 14.33 -1.46
C ASP A 101 1.94 15.49 -2.42
N SER A 102 2.93 16.33 -2.72
CA SER A 102 2.76 17.47 -3.61
C SER A 102 2.78 17.08 -5.09
N PRO A 103 2.15 17.87 -5.98
CA PRO A 103 2.23 17.62 -7.43
C PRO A 103 3.66 17.53 -7.95
N THR A 104 4.57 18.34 -7.40
CA THR A 104 6.00 18.31 -7.79
C THR A 104 6.65 16.97 -7.46
N MET A 105 6.33 16.37 -6.31
CA MET A 105 6.88 15.09 -5.91
C MET A 105 6.32 13.95 -6.77
N TYR A 106 5.05 14.01 -7.13
CA TYR A 106 4.46 13.05 -8.06
C TYR A 106 5.07 13.14 -9.47
N MET A 107 5.27 14.35 -10.00
CA MET A 107 5.93 14.56 -11.30
C MET A 107 7.38 14.05 -11.31
N LYS A 108 8.12 14.20 -10.21
CA LYS A 108 9.48 13.65 -10.09
C LYS A 108 9.53 12.13 -10.02
N ASN A 109 8.42 11.50 -9.68
CA ASN A 109 8.28 10.05 -9.50
C ASN A 109 7.23 9.47 -10.47
N GLN A 110 7.23 9.92 -11.70
CA GLN A 110 6.20 9.64 -12.70
C GLN A 110 5.83 8.16 -12.85
N PRO A 111 6.77 7.18 -12.87
CA PRO A 111 6.41 5.76 -12.97
C PRO A 111 5.54 5.26 -11.80
N CYS A 112 5.81 5.72 -10.58
CA CYS A 112 5.01 5.40 -9.41
C CYS A 112 3.64 6.08 -9.48
N THR A 113 3.62 7.34 -9.91
CA THR A 113 2.40 8.14 -10.07
C THR A 113 1.47 7.54 -11.12
N ASP A 114 1.99 7.12 -12.27
CA ASP A 114 1.22 6.47 -13.33
C ASP A 114 0.61 5.16 -12.85
N PHE A 115 1.34 4.40 -12.03
CA PHE A 115 0.83 3.18 -11.44
C PHE A 115 -0.33 3.48 -10.47
N ILE A 116 -0.15 4.43 -9.55
CA ILE A 116 -1.18 4.84 -8.57
C ILE A 116 -2.42 5.36 -9.30
N ALA A 117 -2.25 6.23 -10.28
CA ALA A 117 -3.35 6.83 -11.06
C ALA A 117 -4.18 5.79 -11.83
N ALA A 118 -3.59 4.65 -12.14
CA ALA A 118 -4.28 3.56 -12.83
C ALA A 118 -5.06 2.63 -11.88
N VAL A 119 -4.85 2.72 -10.56
CA VAL A 119 -5.56 1.86 -9.58
C VAL A 119 -7.03 2.28 -9.48
N PRO A 120 -7.98 1.36 -9.68
CA PRO A 120 -9.39 1.66 -9.51
C PRO A 120 -9.76 1.96 -8.06
N THR A 121 -10.78 2.77 -7.85
CA THR A 121 -11.34 3.06 -6.53
C THR A 121 -12.56 2.19 -6.19
N VAL A 122 -13.16 1.56 -7.20
CA VAL A 122 -14.32 0.65 -7.07
C VAL A 122 -13.97 -0.67 -7.73
N TRP A 123 -14.17 -1.76 -7.01
CA TRP A 123 -13.73 -3.10 -7.37
C TRP A 123 -14.88 -4.05 -7.64
N ASP A 124 -14.68 -4.98 -8.57
CA ASP A 124 -15.64 -6.05 -8.87
C ASP A 124 -15.42 -7.26 -7.96
N GLU A 125 -14.19 -7.44 -7.46
CA GLU A 125 -13.82 -8.58 -6.62
C GLU A 125 -12.66 -8.22 -5.69
N THR A 126 -12.66 -8.81 -4.49
CA THR A 126 -11.58 -8.70 -3.51
C THR A 126 -11.27 -10.07 -2.94
N VAL A 127 -10.00 -10.46 -2.94
CA VAL A 127 -9.50 -11.72 -2.40
C VAL A 127 -8.39 -11.44 -1.40
N ALA A 128 -8.60 -11.84 -0.13
CA ALA A 128 -7.53 -11.91 0.85
C ALA A 128 -6.67 -13.16 0.54
N ILE A 129 -5.43 -12.94 0.11
CA ILE A 129 -4.54 -14.04 -0.27
C ILE A 129 -3.87 -14.62 0.97
N ASP A 130 -3.22 -13.75 1.76
CA ASP A 130 -2.51 -14.15 2.97
C ASP A 130 -2.39 -12.94 3.90
N GLY A 131 -2.01 -13.16 5.15
CA GLY A 131 -1.72 -12.07 6.07
C GLY A 131 -1.80 -12.46 7.53
N ARG A 132 -1.17 -11.61 8.33
CA ARG A 132 -1.19 -11.68 9.79
C ARG A 132 -1.31 -10.27 10.33
N MET A 133 -2.35 -10.04 11.13
CA MET A 133 -2.65 -8.72 11.68
C MET A 133 -1.44 -8.09 12.37
N GLY A 134 -1.09 -6.88 11.95
CA GLY A 134 0.04 -6.12 12.46
C GLY A 134 1.40 -6.52 11.90
N ASP A 135 1.51 -7.65 11.19
CA ASP A 135 2.77 -8.13 10.63
C ASP A 135 2.83 -7.91 9.11
N TYR A 136 1.81 -8.37 8.37
CA TYR A 136 1.73 -8.19 6.93
C TYR A 136 0.33 -8.44 6.36
N VAL A 137 0.10 -7.98 5.15
CA VAL A 137 -1.15 -8.17 4.39
C VAL A 137 -0.81 -8.49 2.95
N VAL A 138 -1.51 -9.47 2.36
CA VAL A 138 -1.50 -9.76 0.93
C VAL A 138 -2.92 -9.79 0.41
N MET A 139 -3.23 -8.90 -0.52
CA MET A 139 -4.58 -8.76 -1.07
C MET A 139 -4.54 -8.64 -2.58
N ALA A 140 -5.56 -9.18 -3.23
CA ALA A 140 -5.80 -9.00 -4.64
C ALA A 140 -7.20 -8.43 -4.87
N ARG A 141 -7.30 -7.51 -5.84
CA ARG A 141 -8.57 -6.93 -6.27
C ARG A 141 -8.67 -6.89 -7.78
N ARG A 142 -9.88 -7.06 -8.30
CA ARG A 142 -10.13 -7.09 -9.74
C ARG A 142 -11.07 -5.97 -10.16
N LYS A 143 -10.75 -5.38 -11.31
CA LYS A 143 -11.65 -4.52 -12.06
C LYS A 143 -11.64 -4.94 -13.54
N GLY A 144 -12.79 -5.31 -14.08
CA GLY A 144 -12.85 -5.91 -15.42
C GLY A 144 -11.95 -7.14 -15.53
N ASP A 145 -11.07 -7.14 -16.50
CA ASP A 145 -10.09 -8.23 -16.76
C ASP A 145 -8.72 -7.98 -16.11
N THR A 146 -8.57 -6.93 -15.30
CA THR A 146 -7.30 -6.57 -14.65
C THR A 146 -7.34 -6.92 -13.17
N TRP A 147 -6.30 -7.62 -12.72
CA TRP A 147 -6.02 -7.84 -11.30
C TRP A 147 -4.96 -6.87 -10.79
N TRP A 148 -5.18 -6.41 -9.58
CA TRP A 148 -4.25 -5.65 -8.78
C TRP A 148 -3.92 -6.48 -7.56
N VAL A 149 -2.64 -6.77 -7.36
CA VAL A 149 -2.16 -7.59 -6.25
C VAL A 149 -1.16 -6.78 -5.46
N ALA A 150 -1.28 -6.77 -4.15
CA ALA A 150 -0.38 -6.01 -3.30
C ALA A 150 -0.07 -6.73 -2.00
N ALA A 151 1.13 -6.49 -1.49
CA ALA A 151 1.59 -6.89 -0.19
C ALA A 151 2.26 -5.71 0.52
N MET A 152 2.08 -5.61 1.82
CA MET A 152 2.81 -4.67 2.69
C MET A 152 3.15 -5.35 4.01
N GLY A 153 4.27 -4.95 4.62
CA GLY A 153 4.78 -5.52 5.86
C GLY A 153 5.11 -4.46 6.91
N ASP A 154 5.24 -4.92 8.15
CA ASP A 154 5.77 -4.16 9.27
C ASP A 154 7.30 -3.97 9.13
N TRP A 155 7.98 -3.55 10.22
CA TRP A 155 9.44 -3.37 10.20
C TRP A 155 10.27 -4.67 10.15
N GLN A 156 9.63 -5.85 10.22
CA GLN A 156 10.34 -7.11 10.07
C GLN A 156 10.41 -7.49 8.59
N PRO A 157 11.63 -7.57 8.00
CA PRO A 157 11.75 -8.01 6.61
C PRO A 157 11.30 -9.46 6.48
N ARG A 158 10.68 -9.80 5.35
CA ARG A 158 10.17 -11.16 5.13
C ARG A 158 10.02 -11.50 3.67
N ASP A 159 10.15 -12.79 3.38
CA ASP A 159 9.76 -13.35 2.10
C ASP A 159 8.33 -13.90 2.19
N ILE A 160 7.49 -13.52 1.23
CA ILE A 160 6.09 -13.93 1.16
C ILE A 160 5.87 -14.69 -0.14
N THR A 161 5.09 -15.76 -0.09
CA THR A 161 4.64 -16.47 -1.28
C THR A 161 3.23 -16.01 -1.67
N ILE A 162 3.10 -15.37 -2.81
CA ILE A 162 1.81 -14.95 -3.38
C ILE A 162 1.34 -16.05 -4.34
N ASP A 163 0.29 -16.75 -3.97
CA ASP A 163 -0.28 -17.84 -4.77
C ASP A 163 -1.37 -17.30 -5.71
N LEU A 164 -1.01 -17.08 -6.98
CA LEU A 164 -1.93 -16.58 -8.01
C LEU A 164 -2.96 -17.63 -8.45
N SER A 165 -2.82 -18.91 -8.09
CA SER A 165 -3.83 -19.94 -8.37
C SER A 165 -5.14 -19.69 -7.63
N ARG A 166 -5.12 -18.88 -6.59
CA ARG A 166 -6.31 -18.45 -5.83
C ARG A 166 -7.16 -17.42 -6.57
N LEU A 167 -6.63 -16.86 -7.65
CA LEU A 167 -7.30 -15.84 -8.46
C LEU A 167 -7.80 -16.46 -9.76
N HIS A 168 -9.06 -16.25 -10.08
CA HIS A 168 -9.61 -16.76 -11.34
C HIS A 168 -9.37 -15.79 -12.49
N LYS A 169 -9.22 -16.31 -13.71
CA LYS A 169 -9.04 -15.51 -14.94
C LYS A 169 -7.88 -14.49 -14.83
N VAL A 170 -6.81 -14.85 -14.15
CA VAL A 170 -5.62 -14.02 -14.05
C VAL A 170 -4.98 -13.88 -15.44
N GLY A 171 -4.62 -12.65 -15.80
CA GLY A 171 -3.85 -12.36 -17.00
C GLY A 171 -2.41 -12.83 -16.89
N THR A 172 -1.66 -12.65 -17.96
CA THR A 172 -0.27 -13.12 -18.04
C THR A 172 0.75 -11.99 -18.04
N LYS A 173 0.37 -10.76 -18.35
CA LYS A 173 1.29 -9.60 -18.40
C LYS A 173 1.21 -8.83 -17.08
N ALA A 174 2.33 -8.72 -16.38
CA ALA A 174 2.41 -8.02 -15.11
C ALA A 174 3.37 -6.83 -15.18
N VAL A 175 2.94 -5.69 -14.65
CA VAL A 175 3.79 -4.58 -14.26
C VAL A 175 3.90 -4.63 -12.75
N ILE A 176 5.12 -4.82 -12.24
CA ILE A 176 5.44 -5.06 -10.84
C ILE A 176 6.28 -3.92 -10.30
N PHE A 177 5.95 -3.45 -9.12
CA PHE A 177 6.81 -2.61 -8.28
C PHE A 177 7.15 -3.38 -7.02
N GLU A 178 8.42 -3.46 -6.68
CA GLU A 178 8.96 -4.17 -5.53
C GLU A 178 10.01 -3.32 -4.84
N ASP A 179 10.21 -3.54 -3.55
CA ASP A 179 11.29 -2.89 -2.81
C ASP A 179 12.63 -3.14 -3.52
N GLY A 180 13.44 -2.10 -3.64
CA GLY A 180 14.79 -2.19 -4.20
C GLY A 180 15.76 -2.89 -3.25
N ILE A 181 16.92 -3.27 -3.78
CA ILE A 181 17.94 -3.98 -3.01
C ILE A 181 18.49 -3.17 -1.81
N ASN A 182 18.33 -1.85 -1.84
CA ASN A 182 18.78 -0.96 -0.77
C ASN A 182 17.61 -0.39 0.05
N ALA A 183 16.39 -0.89 -0.11
CA ALA A 183 15.21 -0.33 0.53
C ALA A 183 15.26 -0.36 2.07
N ASP A 184 16.11 -1.20 2.65
CA ASP A 184 16.43 -1.24 4.07
C ASP A 184 17.20 0.00 4.57
N ARG A 185 17.87 0.73 3.68
CA ARG A 185 18.67 1.93 3.95
C ARG A 185 18.21 3.18 3.23
N GLU A 186 17.54 3.01 2.09
CA GLU A 186 16.98 4.05 1.24
C GLU A 186 15.53 3.69 0.92
N ALA A 187 14.60 4.16 1.75
CA ALA A 187 13.18 3.79 1.66
C ALA A 187 12.52 4.18 0.33
N THR A 188 13.16 5.05 -0.45
CA THR A 188 12.71 5.43 -1.80
C THR A 188 13.19 4.48 -2.89
N ASP A 189 14.10 3.53 -2.58
CA ASP A 189 14.62 2.58 -3.55
C ASP A 189 13.55 1.53 -3.90
N TYR A 190 13.29 1.42 -5.20
CA TYR A 190 12.34 0.45 -5.74
C TYR A 190 12.81 -0.09 -7.09
N LYS A 191 12.27 -1.23 -7.45
CA LYS A 191 12.47 -1.81 -8.78
C LYS A 191 11.12 -1.96 -9.48
N ARG A 192 11.05 -1.47 -10.74
CA ARG A 192 9.93 -1.69 -11.66
C ARG A 192 10.30 -2.77 -12.67
N THR A 193 9.44 -3.77 -12.81
CA THR A 193 9.66 -4.91 -13.71
C THR A 193 8.40 -5.17 -14.53
N GLU A 194 8.58 -5.53 -15.80
CA GLU A 194 7.53 -6.11 -16.64
C GLU A 194 7.83 -7.60 -16.80
N LYS A 195 6.84 -8.44 -16.50
CA LYS A 195 7.01 -9.89 -16.50
C LYS A 195 5.82 -10.59 -17.15
N THR A 196 6.09 -11.65 -17.89
CA THR A 196 5.05 -12.61 -18.30
C THR A 196 4.92 -13.67 -17.22
N LEU A 197 3.71 -13.81 -16.67
CA LEU A 197 3.37 -14.77 -15.63
C LEU A 197 2.83 -16.06 -16.26
N ARG A 198 3.03 -17.18 -15.58
CA ARG A 198 2.37 -18.46 -15.89
C ARG A 198 1.02 -18.53 -15.17
N PRO A 199 0.00 -19.18 -15.76
CA PRO A 199 -1.24 -19.42 -15.05
C PRO A 199 -1.00 -20.16 -13.72
N GLY A 200 -1.55 -19.61 -12.61
CA GLY A 200 -1.38 -20.19 -11.28
C GLY A 200 0.04 -20.09 -10.69
N GLU A 201 0.89 -19.23 -11.22
CA GLU A 201 2.26 -19.05 -10.71
C GLU A 201 2.25 -18.63 -9.24
N LYS A 202 3.19 -19.18 -8.48
CA LYS A 202 3.51 -18.71 -7.12
C LYS A 202 4.71 -17.78 -7.21
N LEU A 203 4.54 -16.56 -6.70
CA LEU A 203 5.58 -15.54 -6.67
C LEU A 203 6.15 -15.46 -5.26
N THR A 204 7.45 -15.69 -5.10
CA THR A 204 8.15 -15.32 -3.86
C THR A 204 8.61 -13.88 -4.00
N VAL A 205 8.17 -13.03 -3.07
CA VAL A 205 8.46 -11.61 -3.03
C VAL A 205 9.11 -11.25 -1.70
N HIS A 206 10.13 -10.39 -1.76
CA HIS A 206 10.79 -9.87 -0.57
C HIS A 206 10.15 -8.55 -0.17
N LEU A 207 9.80 -8.39 1.10
CA LEU A 207 9.42 -7.12 1.71
C LEU A 207 10.57 -6.65 2.60
N ALA A 208 11.12 -5.49 2.33
CA ALA A 208 12.09 -4.81 3.19
C ALA A 208 11.43 -4.38 4.53
N PRO A 209 12.19 -3.91 5.53
CA PRO A 209 11.61 -3.30 6.73
C PRO A 209 10.65 -2.14 6.38
N GLY A 210 9.39 -2.24 6.79
CA GLY A 210 8.34 -1.32 6.38
C GLY A 210 8.03 -1.39 4.88
N GLY A 211 8.25 -2.55 4.28
CA GLY A 211 8.29 -2.74 2.84
C GLY A 211 6.96 -3.03 2.17
N GLY A 212 7.03 -3.05 0.83
CA GLY A 212 5.87 -3.32 0.00
C GLY A 212 6.18 -4.00 -1.34
N TRP A 213 5.15 -4.54 -1.92
CA TRP A 213 5.14 -5.10 -3.27
C TRP A 213 3.76 -4.86 -3.89
N THR A 214 3.72 -4.51 -5.17
CA THR A 214 2.45 -4.38 -5.87
C THR A 214 2.57 -4.68 -7.36
N ALA A 215 1.52 -5.25 -7.94
CA ALA A 215 1.46 -5.59 -9.36
C ALA A 215 0.10 -5.29 -9.97
N ARG A 216 0.13 -4.84 -11.22
CA ARG A 216 -1.01 -4.80 -12.13
C ARG A 216 -0.86 -5.93 -13.14
N ILE A 217 -1.85 -6.83 -13.22
CA ILE A 217 -1.82 -8.02 -14.07
C ILE A 217 -2.95 -7.94 -15.09
N VAL A 218 -2.61 -7.91 -16.35
CA VAL A 218 -3.54 -7.81 -17.48
C VAL A 218 -3.44 -9.04 -18.38
N LYS A 219 -4.47 -9.25 -19.22
CA LYS A 219 -4.44 -10.29 -20.26
C LYS A 219 -3.34 -10.07 -21.27
#